data_0685e6a6eede5489435cbbda0c1fff32
#
_entry.id   0685e6a6eede5489435cbbda0c1fff32
#
_cell.length_a   1.000
_cell.length_b   1.000
_cell.length_c   1.000
_cell.angle_alpha   90.00
_cell.angle_beta   90.00
_cell.angle_gamma   90.00
#
_symmetry.space_group_name_H-M   'P 1'
#
loop_
_entity.id
_entity.type
_entity.pdbx_description
1 polymer ?
#
loop_
_entity_poly.entity_id
_entity_poly.type
_entity_poly.pdbx_seq_one_letter_code
_entity_poly.pdbx_strand_id
1 'polypeptide(L)'
;MKTIRQTLILLTFALFFAANVTAAPLDERQRTVETVVADALAQLPAATAGDYDKIMGELAATGAEGVGILADMLVPASQGENAAVEYALNGVASFVTAAGREQLRPAVCEGLLAALARCKDDANRAFLVSQLQLCATADNAAALAAYIDDPYLGDPVLRALISIPDSEATLLSLARRSDLSDAQRAAVRFSPKA
;
A
#
# COMPACT_ATOMS: atom_id res chain seq x y z
N MET A 1 28.87 12.64 -68.91
CA MET A 1 27.76 13.32 -68.17
C MET A 1 26.60 12.41 -67.74
N LYS A 2 26.75 11.06 -67.80
CA LYS A 2 25.68 10.13 -67.39
C LYS A 2 25.83 9.55 -65.94
N THR A 3 27.00 9.66 -65.36
CA THR A 3 27.34 9.07 -64.08
C THR A 3 26.95 9.90 -62.87
N ILE A 4 26.82 11.23 -63.00
CA ILE A 4 26.50 12.14 -61.91
C ILE A 4 24.98 12.14 -61.56
N ARG A 5 24.12 11.81 -62.55
CA ARG A 5 22.66 11.78 -62.30
C ARG A 5 22.19 10.54 -61.56
N GLN A 6 22.92 9.42 -61.64
CA GLN A 6 22.54 8.20 -60.93
C GLN A 6 22.92 8.21 -59.45
N THR A 7 24.00 8.92 -59.11
CA THR A 7 24.43 9.05 -57.72
C THR A 7 23.53 9.98 -56.89
N LEU A 8 22.89 10.95 -57.53
CA LEU A 8 22.01 11.90 -56.85
C LEU A 8 20.62 11.31 -56.51
N ILE A 9 20.18 10.32 -57.31
CA ILE A 9 18.87 9.66 -57.08
C ILE A 9 18.97 8.61 -55.97
N LEU A 10 20.14 8.02 -55.76
CA LEU A 10 20.37 7.06 -54.67
C LEU A 10 20.53 7.76 -53.28
N LEU A 11 20.98 9.00 -53.26
CA LEU A 11 21.13 9.76 -52.01
C LEU A 11 19.81 10.33 -51.49
N THR A 12 18.82 10.56 -52.34
CA THR A 12 17.50 11.07 -51.94
C THR A 12 16.57 9.96 -51.44
N PHE A 13 16.85 8.69 -51.77
CA PHE A 13 16.04 7.56 -51.27
C PHE A 13 16.47 7.06 -49.88
N ALA A 14 17.70 7.40 -49.46
CA ALA A 14 18.22 7.01 -48.11
C ALA A 14 17.76 7.97 -46.98
N LEU A 15 17.26 9.17 -47.30
CA LEU A 15 16.84 10.14 -46.30
C LEU A 15 15.34 10.05 -45.92
N PHE A 16 14.56 9.19 -46.56
CA PHE A 16 13.11 9.07 -46.25
C PHE A 16 12.75 7.86 -45.38
N PHE A 17 13.75 7.11 -44.87
CA PHE A 17 13.51 5.92 -44.05
C PHE A 17 13.79 6.14 -42.53
N ALA A 18 13.99 7.38 -42.11
CA ALA A 18 14.33 7.69 -40.73
C ALA A 18 13.31 8.66 -40.11
N ALA A 19 12.04 8.31 -40.02
CA ALA A 19 11.10 8.94 -39.08
C ALA A 19 9.75 8.21 -39.09
N ASN A 20 9.73 6.99 -38.63
CA ASN A 20 8.55 6.40 -38.03
C ASN A 20 9.00 5.48 -36.89
N VAL A 21 9.70 6.05 -35.92
CA VAL A 21 9.69 5.49 -34.58
C VAL A 21 8.33 5.91 -33.99
N THR A 22 7.27 5.24 -34.41
CA THR A 22 6.08 5.15 -33.59
C THR A 22 6.56 4.55 -32.28
N ALA A 23 6.62 5.38 -31.24
CA ALA A 23 6.71 4.88 -29.88
C ALA A 23 5.55 3.89 -29.73
N ALA A 24 5.86 2.60 -29.77
CA ALA A 24 4.88 1.58 -29.40
C ALA A 24 4.34 1.99 -28.02
N PRO A 25 3.02 1.93 -27.77
CA PRO A 25 2.51 2.13 -26.43
C PRO A 25 3.29 1.17 -25.54
N LEU A 26 3.89 1.69 -24.47
CA LEU A 26 4.59 0.88 -23.49
C LEU A 26 3.62 -0.22 -23.07
N ASP A 27 3.97 -1.47 -23.40
CA ASP A 27 3.16 -2.63 -23.05
C ASP A 27 2.93 -2.58 -21.54
N GLU A 28 1.69 -2.73 -21.09
CA GLU A 28 1.31 -2.77 -19.67
C GLU A 28 2.23 -3.69 -18.83
N ARG A 29 2.86 -4.67 -19.50
CA ARG A 29 3.83 -5.61 -18.92
C ARG A 29 5.19 -4.99 -18.58
N GLN A 30 5.47 -3.74 -18.97
CA GLN A 30 6.74 -3.06 -18.71
C GLN A 30 6.62 -1.96 -17.66
N ARG A 31 5.45 -1.76 -17.04
CA ARG A 31 5.28 -0.80 -15.96
C ARG A 31 5.96 -1.33 -14.70
N THR A 32 6.91 -0.56 -14.15
CA THR A 32 7.50 -0.86 -12.83
C THR A 32 6.50 -0.57 -11.72
N VAL A 33 6.73 -1.12 -10.53
CA VAL A 33 5.87 -0.88 -9.36
C VAL A 33 5.83 0.61 -9.03
N GLU A 34 6.95 1.32 -9.11
CA GLU A 34 7.03 2.76 -8.90
C GLU A 34 6.16 3.54 -9.91
N THR A 35 6.16 3.10 -11.17
CA THR A 35 5.32 3.73 -12.21
C THR A 35 3.84 3.52 -11.89
N VAL A 36 3.44 2.31 -11.46
CA VAL A 36 2.05 2.02 -11.07
C VAL A 36 1.63 2.91 -9.90
N VAL A 37 2.48 3.04 -8.88
CA VAL A 37 2.21 3.90 -7.71
C VAL A 37 2.09 5.37 -8.12
N ALA A 38 3.02 5.88 -8.94
CA ALA A 38 2.99 7.27 -9.40
C ALA A 38 1.75 7.58 -10.24
N ASP A 39 1.39 6.69 -11.17
CA ASP A 39 0.21 6.82 -12.02
C ASP A 39 -1.09 6.78 -11.18
N ALA A 40 -1.14 5.93 -10.17
CA ALA A 40 -2.29 5.85 -9.27
C ALA A 40 -2.46 7.15 -8.49
N LEU A 41 -1.40 7.67 -7.88
CA LEU A 41 -1.45 8.93 -7.13
C LEU A 41 -1.87 10.11 -8.03
N ALA A 42 -1.42 10.15 -9.30
CA ALA A 42 -1.79 11.20 -10.25
C ALA A 42 -3.27 11.15 -10.65
N GLN A 43 -3.94 10.00 -10.51
CA GLN A 43 -5.36 9.80 -10.85
C GLN A 43 -6.29 9.91 -9.63
N LEU A 44 -5.75 10.05 -8.43
CA LEU A 44 -6.55 10.19 -7.21
C LEU A 44 -6.77 11.68 -6.86
N PRO A 45 -7.95 12.03 -6.32
CA PRO A 45 -9.09 11.16 -6.08
C PRO A 45 -9.79 10.74 -7.38
N ALA A 46 -10.26 9.48 -7.42
CA ALA A 46 -10.90 8.92 -8.61
C ALA A 46 -12.22 9.63 -8.93
N ALA A 47 -12.50 9.84 -10.22
CA ALA A 47 -13.71 10.52 -10.67
C ALA A 47 -14.98 9.66 -10.54
N THR A 48 -14.85 8.34 -10.68
CA THR A 48 -15.96 7.38 -10.58
C THR A 48 -15.60 6.18 -9.70
N ALA A 49 -16.60 5.45 -9.24
CA ALA A 49 -16.40 4.20 -8.51
C ALA A 49 -15.64 3.13 -9.33
N GLY A 50 -15.87 3.10 -10.65
CA GLY A 50 -15.17 2.18 -11.57
C GLY A 50 -13.68 2.53 -11.69
N ASP A 51 -13.35 3.83 -11.79
CA ASP A 51 -11.96 4.28 -11.79
C ASP A 51 -11.28 3.98 -10.46
N TYR A 52 -11.98 4.21 -9.35
CA TYR A 52 -11.49 3.87 -8.02
C TYR A 52 -11.16 2.38 -7.91
N ASP A 53 -12.08 1.50 -8.31
CA ASP A 53 -11.89 0.06 -8.27
C ASP A 53 -10.67 -0.39 -9.11
N LYS A 54 -10.52 0.20 -10.30
CA LYS A 54 -9.37 -0.07 -11.17
C LYS A 54 -8.06 0.37 -10.50
N ILE A 55 -7.98 1.62 -10.05
CA ILE A 55 -6.77 2.18 -9.43
C ILE A 55 -6.39 1.37 -8.18
N MET A 56 -7.34 1.09 -7.29
CA MET A 56 -7.07 0.32 -6.08
C MET A 56 -6.68 -1.14 -6.39
N GLY A 57 -7.27 -1.73 -7.44
CA GLY A 57 -6.90 -3.06 -7.92
C GLY A 57 -5.47 -3.12 -8.45
N GLU A 58 -5.05 -2.14 -9.25
CA GLU A 58 -3.68 -2.02 -9.74
C GLU A 58 -2.68 -1.82 -8.58
N LEU A 59 -2.98 -0.94 -7.63
CA LEU A 59 -2.16 -0.73 -6.43
C LEU A 59 -2.08 -2.00 -5.57
N ALA A 60 -3.20 -2.67 -5.29
CA ALA A 60 -3.20 -3.89 -4.49
C ALA A 60 -2.42 -5.02 -5.17
N ALA A 61 -2.44 -5.10 -6.51
CA ALA A 61 -1.68 -6.07 -7.29
C ALA A 61 -0.16 -5.87 -7.21
N THR A 62 0.33 -4.68 -6.84
CA THR A 62 1.75 -4.43 -6.57
C THR A 62 2.23 -5.10 -5.28
N GLY A 63 1.32 -5.56 -4.44
CA GLY A 63 1.62 -6.28 -3.20
C GLY A 63 2.39 -5.47 -2.16
N ALA A 64 3.27 -6.14 -1.43
CA ALA A 64 4.04 -5.52 -0.35
C ALA A 64 4.98 -4.41 -0.83
N GLU A 65 5.51 -4.53 -2.04
CA GLU A 65 6.43 -3.54 -2.62
C GLU A 65 5.76 -2.19 -2.85
N GLY A 66 4.61 -2.17 -3.56
CA GLY A 66 3.91 -0.92 -3.84
C GLY A 66 3.31 -0.27 -2.59
N VAL A 67 2.78 -1.06 -1.66
CA VAL A 67 2.37 -0.56 -0.34
C VAL A 67 3.56 0.03 0.42
N GLY A 68 4.72 -0.61 0.33
CA GLY A 68 5.96 -0.11 0.90
C GLY A 68 6.36 1.25 0.33
N ILE A 69 6.35 1.39 -1.00
CA ILE A 69 6.67 2.65 -1.69
C ILE A 69 5.69 3.76 -1.27
N LEU A 70 4.39 3.48 -1.23
CA LEU A 70 3.39 4.45 -0.75
C LEU A 70 3.67 4.88 0.68
N ALA A 71 3.92 3.93 1.59
CA ALA A 71 4.16 4.22 2.99
C ALA A 71 5.46 5.02 3.22
N ASP A 72 6.48 4.81 2.39
CA ASP A 72 7.75 5.57 2.45
C ASP A 72 7.60 7.03 2.00
N MET A 73 6.49 7.37 1.33
CA MET A 73 6.14 8.75 0.98
C MET A 73 5.48 9.52 2.14
N LEU A 74 5.09 8.84 3.23
CA LEU A 74 4.54 9.52 4.40
C LEU A 74 5.61 10.37 5.07
N VAL A 75 5.30 11.64 5.28
CA VAL A 75 6.17 12.59 5.97
C VAL A 75 5.55 13.04 7.30
N PRO A 76 6.36 13.46 8.30
CA PRO A 76 5.84 14.10 9.50
C PRO A 76 4.99 15.33 9.15
N ALA A 77 3.92 15.57 9.90
CA ALA A 77 2.99 16.69 9.64
C ALA A 77 3.67 18.08 9.57
N SER A 78 4.83 18.22 10.22
CA SER A 78 5.66 19.45 10.15
C SER A 78 6.43 19.61 8.84
N GLN A 79 6.50 18.56 7.99
CA GLN A 79 7.31 18.52 6.77
C GLN A 79 6.47 18.52 5.48
N GLY A 80 5.17 18.29 5.57
CA GLY A 80 4.30 18.25 4.41
C GLY A 80 2.92 17.69 4.71
N GLU A 81 2.18 17.40 3.63
CA GLU A 81 0.83 16.85 3.67
C GLU A 81 0.82 15.42 3.12
N ASN A 82 0.12 14.53 3.81
CA ASN A 82 0.02 13.12 3.47
C ASN A 82 -1.30 12.74 2.77
N ALA A 83 -2.22 13.70 2.56
CA ALA A 83 -3.60 13.41 2.18
C ALA A 83 -3.75 12.46 0.98
N ALA A 84 -2.96 12.63 -0.08
CA ALA A 84 -3.01 11.77 -1.26
C ALA A 84 -2.50 10.35 -0.97
N VAL A 85 -1.40 10.24 -0.21
CA VAL A 85 -0.79 8.97 0.16
C VAL A 85 -1.67 8.22 1.17
N GLU A 86 -2.20 8.93 2.16
CA GLU A 86 -3.14 8.37 3.14
C GLU A 86 -4.42 7.88 2.45
N TYR A 87 -4.95 8.63 1.48
CA TYR A 87 -6.10 8.22 0.69
C TYR A 87 -5.81 6.93 -0.10
N ALA A 88 -4.64 6.83 -0.74
CA ALA A 88 -4.23 5.65 -1.49
C ALA A 88 -4.06 4.43 -0.56
N LEU A 89 -3.34 4.56 0.55
CA LEU A 89 -3.13 3.48 1.53
C LEU A 89 -4.44 3.00 2.15
N ASN A 90 -5.33 3.94 2.54
CA ASN A 90 -6.65 3.60 3.05
C ASN A 90 -7.51 2.89 1.99
N GLY A 91 -7.43 3.39 0.75
CA GLY A 91 -8.11 2.79 -0.39
C GLY A 91 -7.70 1.34 -0.61
N VAL A 92 -6.40 1.06 -0.66
CA VAL A 92 -5.88 -0.31 -0.85
C VAL A 92 -6.26 -1.20 0.33
N ALA A 93 -6.08 -0.74 1.58
CA ALA A 93 -6.44 -1.51 2.77
C ALA A 93 -7.93 -1.89 2.76
N SER A 94 -8.82 -0.94 2.41
CA SER A 94 -10.25 -1.19 2.28
C SER A 94 -10.59 -2.10 1.10
N PHE A 95 -9.93 -1.90 -0.05
CA PHE A 95 -10.17 -2.65 -1.27
C PHE A 95 -9.98 -4.16 -1.09
N VAL A 96 -8.91 -4.56 -0.40
CA VAL A 96 -8.58 -5.98 -0.21
C VAL A 96 -9.49 -6.70 0.79
N THR A 97 -10.40 -6.00 1.48
CA THR A 97 -11.38 -6.60 2.38
C THR A 97 -12.65 -7.06 1.67
N ALA A 98 -12.87 -6.62 0.44
CA ALA A 98 -14.06 -6.97 -0.31
C ALA A 98 -14.01 -8.43 -0.80
N ALA A 99 -15.19 -9.06 -0.90
CA ALA A 99 -15.33 -10.43 -1.37
C ALA A 99 -14.71 -10.61 -2.77
N GLY A 100 -13.98 -11.71 -2.96
CA GLY A 100 -13.27 -12.03 -4.20
C GLY A 100 -11.89 -11.37 -4.34
N ARG A 101 -11.40 -10.67 -3.32
CA ARG A 101 -10.09 -9.98 -3.31
C ARG A 101 -9.15 -10.51 -2.22
N GLU A 102 -9.55 -11.57 -1.54
CA GLU A 102 -8.87 -12.15 -0.37
C GLU A 102 -7.42 -12.54 -0.67
N GLN A 103 -7.13 -12.95 -1.91
CA GLN A 103 -5.79 -13.34 -2.35
C GLN A 103 -4.77 -12.20 -2.37
N LEU A 104 -5.22 -10.93 -2.43
CA LEU A 104 -4.35 -9.75 -2.41
C LEU A 104 -4.03 -9.29 -0.98
N ARG A 105 -4.87 -9.65 -0.03
CA ARG A 105 -4.83 -9.16 1.35
C ARG A 105 -3.53 -9.47 2.09
N PRO A 106 -2.95 -10.71 2.02
CA PRO A 106 -1.72 -11.02 2.73
C PRO A 106 -0.54 -10.13 2.33
N ALA A 107 -0.34 -9.89 1.04
CA ALA A 107 0.76 -9.06 0.55
C ALA A 107 0.61 -7.58 0.95
N VAL A 108 -0.63 -7.06 0.95
CA VAL A 108 -0.92 -5.70 1.42
C VAL A 108 -0.63 -5.58 2.92
N CYS A 109 -1.07 -6.54 3.74
CA CYS A 109 -0.79 -6.56 5.18
C CYS A 109 0.72 -6.67 5.47
N GLU A 110 1.45 -7.48 4.70
CA GLU A 110 2.90 -7.60 4.80
C GLU A 110 3.59 -6.24 4.55
N GLY A 111 3.19 -5.55 3.48
CA GLY A 111 3.71 -4.22 3.15
C GLY A 111 3.46 -3.19 4.26
N LEU A 112 2.24 -3.17 4.83
CA LEU A 112 1.87 -2.29 5.94
C LEU A 112 2.66 -2.61 7.22
N LEU A 113 2.84 -3.89 7.57
CA LEU A 113 3.63 -4.30 8.74
C LEU A 113 5.12 -3.93 8.56
N ALA A 114 5.67 -4.17 7.39
CA ALA A 114 7.04 -3.78 7.07
C ALA A 114 7.24 -2.25 7.14
N ALA A 115 6.26 -1.48 6.66
CA ALA A 115 6.25 -0.04 6.75
C ALA A 115 6.16 0.44 8.21
N LEU A 116 5.28 -0.14 9.02
CA LEU A 116 5.14 0.15 10.44
C LEU A 116 6.46 -0.05 11.19
N ALA A 117 7.18 -1.15 10.88
CA ALA A 117 8.46 -1.46 11.54
C ALA A 117 9.57 -0.44 11.24
N ARG A 118 9.57 0.19 10.07
CA ARG A 118 10.63 1.15 9.68
C ARG A 118 10.23 2.62 9.86
N CYS A 119 8.94 2.93 9.91
CA CYS A 119 8.44 4.29 10.11
C CYS A 119 8.88 4.84 11.47
N LYS A 120 9.30 6.11 11.52
CA LYS A 120 9.83 6.77 12.74
C LYS A 120 8.87 7.79 13.33
N ASP A 121 7.95 8.32 12.54
CA ASP A 121 6.98 9.30 13.00
C ASP A 121 5.78 8.59 13.65
N ASP A 122 5.49 8.93 14.90
CA ASP A 122 4.47 8.25 15.68
C ASP A 122 3.06 8.42 15.13
N ALA A 123 2.76 9.58 14.52
CA ALA A 123 1.45 9.81 13.90
C ALA A 123 1.27 8.93 12.65
N ASN A 124 2.31 8.84 11.80
CA ASN A 124 2.30 7.96 10.64
C ASN A 124 2.27 6.49 11.04
N ARG A 125 2.96 6.10 12.13
CA ARG A 125 2.88 4.73 12.68
C ARG A 125 1.45 4.41 13.14
N ALA A 126 0.80 5.32 13.86
CA ALA A 126 -0.59 5.15 14.28
C ALA A 126 -1.55 5.08 13.09
N PHE A 127 -1.30 5.87 12.04
CA PHE A 127 -2.04 5.77 10.79
C PHE A 127 -1.89 4.38 10.16
N LEU A 128 -0.65 3.84 10.05
CA LEU A 128 -0.41 2.50 9.51
C LEU A 128 -1.10 1.40 10.33
N VAL A 129 -1.12 1.52 11.67
CA VAL A 129 -1.91 0.62 12.54
C VAL A 129 -3.39 0.70 12.21
N SER A 130 -3.92 1.88 11.92
CA SER A 130 -5.34 2.02 11.54
C SER A 130 -5.66 1.37 10.18
N GLN A 131 -4.71 1.33 9.25
CA GLN A 131 -4.88 0.59 7.99
C GLN A 131 -4.86 -0.93 8.25
N LEU A 132 -3.95 -1.41 9.12
CA LEU A 132 -3.93 -2.80 9.55
C LEU A 132 -5.21 -3.20 10.29
N GLN A 133 -5.81 -2.30 11.08
CA GLN A 133 -7.12 -2.53 11.70
C GLN A 133 -8.21 -2.85 10.68
N LEU A 134 -8.15 -2.27 9.46
CA LEU A 134 -9.09 -2.55 8.37
C LEU A 134 -8.85 -3.92 7.72
N CYS A 135 -7.60 -4.23 7.40
CA CYS A 135 -7.30 -5.37 6.52
C CYS A 135 -6.57 -6.54 7.19
N ALA A 136 -6.02 -6.42 8.39
CA ALA A 136 -5.28 -7.50 9.02
C ALA A 136 -6.17 -8.73 9.31
N THR A 137 -5.52 -9.90 9.38
CA THR A 137 -6.12 -11.19 9.73
C THR A 137 -5.47 -11.73 11.00
N ALA A 138 -5.95 -12.87 11.50
CA ALA A 138 -5.36 -13.55 12.65
C ALA A 138 -3.85 -13.80 12.49
N ASP A 139 -3.38 -14.06 11.26
CA ASP A 139 -1.96 -14.28 10.96
C ASP A 139 -1.09 -13.05 11.27
N ASN A 140 -1.67 -11.85 11.21
CA ASN A 140 -0.99 -10.59 11.48
C ASN A 140 -1.06 -10.18 12.97
N ALA A 141 -1.95 -10.79 13.75
CA ALA A 141 -2.25 -10.36 15.11
C ALA A 141 -1.03 -10.42 16.05
N ALA A 142 -0.21 -11.46 15.93
CA ALA A 142 1.01 -11.58 16.77
C ALA A 142 2.05 -10.49 16.45
N ALA A 143 2.22 -10.13 15.17
CA ALA A 143 3.12 -9.05 14.75
C ALA A 143 2.65 -7.68 15.26
N LEU A 144 1.33 -7.42 15.23
CA LEU A 144 0.75 -6.21 15.81
C LEU A 144 0.89 -6.18 17.33
N ALA A 145 0.67 -7.30 18.01
CA ALA A 145 0.78 -7.37 19.47
C ALA A 145 2.17 -7.01 20.00
N ALA A 146 3.22 -7.13 19.18
CA ALA A 146 4.57 -6.71 19.53
C ALA A 146 4.68 -5.20 19.84
N TYR A 147 3.74 -4.39 19.39
CA TYR A 147 3.71 -2.94 19.64
C TYR A 147 2.81 -2.54 20.82
N ILE A 148 2.28 -3.49 21.59
CA ILE A 148 1.32 -3.20 22.70
C ILE A 148 1.95 -2.36 23.81
N ASP A 149 3.26 -2.47 24.00
CA ASP A 149 4.01 -1.75 25.03
C ASP A 149 4.54 -0.39 24.55
N ASP A 150 4.35 -0.06 23.29
CA ASP A 150 4.72 1.25 22.75
C ASP A 150 3.78 2.30 23.34
N PRO A 151 4.32 3.35 23.99
CA PRO A 151 3.51 4.35 24.70
C PRO A 151 2.54 5.12 23.79
N TYR A 152 2.83 5.18 22.47
CA TYR A 152 1.99 5.86 21.50
C TYR A 152 1.06 4.90 20.74
N LEU A 153 1.51 3.68 20.49
CA LEU A 153 0.79 2.71 19.66
C LEU A 153 -0.04 1.70 20.46
N GLY A 154 0.22 1.51 21.76
CA GLY A 154 -0.42 0.47 22.57
C GLY A 154 -1.95 0.45 22.46
N ASP A 155 -2.60 1.60 22.60
CA ASP A 155 -4.05 1.73 22.47
C ASP A 155 -4.55 1.54 21.02
N PRO A 156 -3.97 2.17 19.98
CA PRO A 156 -4.28 1.85 18.59
C PRO A 156 -4.16 0.38 18.26
N VAL A 157 -3.07 -0.27 18.70
CA VAL A 157 -2.82 -1.70 18.47
C VAL A 157 -3.87 -2.57 19.15
N LEU A 158 -4.21 -2.26 20.38
CA LEU A 158 -5.24 -3.00 21.10
C LEU A 158 -6.61 -2.91 20.40
N ARG A 159 -6.99 -1.72 19.91
CA ARG A 159 -8.22 -1.55 19.12
C ARG A 159 -8.17 -2.36 17.83
N ALA A 160 -7.02 -2.36 17.13
CA ALA A 160 -6.83 -3.16 15.93
C ALA A 160 -7.00 -4.66 16.23
N LEU A 161 -6.34 -5.17 17.28
CA LEU A 161 -6.43 -6.57 17.67
C LEU A 161 -7.87 -7.01 18.02
N ILE A 162 -8.62 -6.16 18.72
CA ILE A 162 -10.03 -6.42 19.03
C ILE A 162 -10.89 -6.48 17.77
N SER A 163 -10.54 -5.72 16.73
CA SER A 163 -11.29 -5.67 15.47
C SER A 163 -10.95 -6.84 14.52
N ILE A 164 -9.74 -7.41 14.60
CA ILE A 164 -9.28 -8.48 13.72
C ILE A 164 -10.08 -9.77 14.01
N PRO A 165 -10.75 -10.36 13.00
CA PRO A 165 -11.40 -11.66 13.14
C PRO A 165 -10.41 -12.73 13.59
N ASP A 166 -10.87 -13.69 14.40
CA ASP A 166 -10.10 -14.87 14.86
C ASP A 166 -8.79 -14.54 15.57
N SER A 167 -8.71 -13.35 16.23
CA SER A 167 -7.53 -12.91 16.99
C SER A 167 -7.56 -13.34 18.47
N GLU A 168 -8.50 -14.21 18.88
CA GLU A 168 -8.74 -14.62 20.28
C GLU A 168 -7.48 -15.18 20.95
N ALA A 169 -6.69 -16.00 20.22
CA ALA A 169 -5.47 -16.59 20.79
C ALA A 169 -4.46 -15.51 21.20
N THR A 170 -4.31 -14.47 20.38
CA THR A 170 -3.43 -13.31 20.68
C THR A 170 -3.98 -12.49 21.84
N LEU A 171 -5.28 -12.19 21.86
CA LEU A 171 -5.94 -11.47 22.95
C LEU A 171 -5.85 -12.22 24.29
N LEU A 172 -6.07 -13.55 24.28
CA LEU A 172 -5.91 -14.39 25.48
C LEU A 172 -4.46 -14.43 25.96
N SER A 173 -3.49 -14.41 25.06
CA SER A 173 -2.07 -14.29 25.42
C SER A 173 -1.79 -12.97 26.13
N LEU A 174 -2.31 -11.84 25.59
CA LEU A 174 -2.21 -10.53 26.22
C LEU A 174 -2.92 -10.49 27.58
N ALA A 175 -4.11 -11.09 27.71
CA ALA A 175 -4.87 -11.12 28.96
C ALA A 175 -4.12 -11.77 30.13
N ARG A 176 -3.17 -12.65 29.84
CA ARG A 176 -2.32 -13.35 30.84
C ARG A 176 -1.14 -12.50 31.31
N ARG A 177 -0.83 -11.42 30.63
CA ARG A 177 0.27 -10.51 30.99
C ARG A 177 -0.11 -9.72 32.23
N SER A 178 0.84 -9.64 33.17
CA SER A 178 0.69 -8.87 34.43
C SER A 178 1.09 -7.41 34.30
N ASP A 179 1.85 -7.08 33.22
CA ASP A 179 2.47 -5.79 32.99
C ASP A 179 1.63 -4.85 32.10
N LEU A 180 0.46 -5.28 31.60
CA LEU A 180 -0.48 -4.42 30.93
C LEU A 180 -1.10 -3.40 31.90
N SER A 181 -1.41 -2.19 31.41
CA SER A 181 -2.19 -1.21 32.14
C SER A 181 -3.58 -1.76 32.50
N ASP A 182 -4.18 -1.22 33.54
CA ASP A 182 -5.54 -1.64 33.94
C ASP A 182 -6.58 -1.38 32.85
N ALA A 183 -6.41 -0.30 32.06
CA ALA A 183 -7.27 0.01 30.93
C ALA A 183 -7.13 -1.03 29.80
N GLN A 184 -5.90 -1.38 29.42
CA GLN A 184 -5.62 -2.41 28.40
C GLN A 184 -6.16 -3.76 28.85
N ARG A 185 -5.93 -4.14 30.09
CA ARG A 185 -6.43 -5.39 30.68
C ARG A 185 -7.95 -5.46 30.69
N ALA A 186 -8.61 -4.36 31.04
CA ALA A 186 -10.06 -4.26 30.98
C ALA A 186 -10.57 -4.39 29.53
N ALA A 187 -9.98 -3.68 28.59
CA ALA A 187 -10.36 -3.75 27.18
C ALA A 187 -10.22 -5.17 26.59
N VAL A 188 -9.16 -5.90 26.93
CA VAL A 188 -9.01 -7.30 26.51
C VAL A 188 -10.09 -8.18 27.13
N ARG A 189 -10.35 -8.07 28.43
CA ARG A 189 -11.35 -8.89 29.16
C ARG A 189 -12.79 -8.68 28.68
N PHE A 190 -13.12 -7.45 28.29
CA PHE A 190 -14.46 -7.11 27.81
C PHE A 190 -14.59 -7.18 26.29
N SER A 191 -13.56 -7.64 25.60
CA SER A 191 -13.67 -7.91 24.18
C SER A 191 -14.69 -9.02 23.94
N PRO A 192 -15.64 -8.86 23.00
CA PRO A 192 -16.62 -9.91 22.68
C PRO A 192 -15.97 -11.20 22.15
N LYS A 193 -14.65 -11.20 22.01
CA LYS A 193 -13.85 -12.32 21.48
C LYS A 193 -12.93 -12.99 22.53
N ALA A 194 -12.87 -12.46 23.74
CA ALA A 194 -12.01 -13.01 24.80
C ALA A 194 -12.74 -14.02 25.70
#